data_54e024a7b294d96a8f7d5b84dd5c585d
#
_entry.id   54e024a7b294d96a8f7d5b84dd5c585d
#
_cell.length_a   1.000
_cell.length_b   1.000
_cell.length_c   1.000
_cell.angle_alpha   90.00
_cell.angle_beta   90.00
_cell.angle_gamma   90.00
#
_symmetry.space_group_name_H-M   'P 1'
#
loop_
_entity.id
_entity.type
_entity.pdbx_description
1 polymer ?
#
loop_
_entity_poly.entity_id
_entity_poly.type
_entity_poly.pdbx_seq_one_letter_code
_entity_poly.pdbx_strand_id
1 'polypeptide(L)'
;MCIRDSYTTAWLKCHYPCEFMAALISSVLDDTPKVAEYIAECSRLGIEVVPPHVNVSSERFTPKDGKIYFGLLAVRNVGASFIRESEREREAGGEFKSFYSFCKRMQDKEFNKRAVESLIKCGALDGLGANRRQMLYAFPEISAQLENDRRRNIDGQLGFFDATPSEAPQGEYKMPTLEEMDKRELLRLEKEMTGLYLMGHPMAEYEQLAERLGCANTADLRNADEVGGIYKDESRVDLLCIITNVRKKITKSLSLIHI
;
A
#
# COMPACT_ATOMS: atom_id res chain seq x y z
N MET A 1 -28.96 -18.54 10.04
CA MET A 1 -28.43 -18.22 8.69
C MET A 1 -29.45 -18.70 7.65
N CYS A 2 -29.89 -17.80 6.76
CA CYS A 2 -30.93 -18.17 5.78
C CYS A 2 -30.30 -18.96 4.62
N ILE A 3 -30.90 -20.10 4.23
CA ILE A 3 -30.41 -20.95 3.13
C ILE A 3 -30.30 -20.14 1.82
N ARG A 4 -31.21 -19.20 1.60
CA ARG A 4 -31.18 -18.31 0.44
C ARG A 4 -29.93 -17.43 0.42
N ASP A 5 -29.53 -16.87 1.58
CA ASP A 5 -28.38 -15.98 1.67
C ASP A 5 -27.07 -16.75 1.43
N SER A 6 -26.98 -17.98 1.98
CA SER A 6 -25.84 -18.88 1.74
C SER A 6 -25.72 -19.26 0.26
N TYR A 7 -26.86 -19.59 -0.39
CA TYR A 7 -26.89 -19.93 -1.82
C TYR A 7 -26.48 -18.71 -2.66
N THR A 8 -27.04 -17.53 -2.37
CA THR A 8 -26.70 -16.29 -3.10
C THR A 8 -25.22 -15.95 -2.99
N THR A 9 -24.64 -16.08 -1.79
CA THR A 9 -23.23 -15.85 -1.55
C THR A 9 -22.34 -16.82 -2.34
N ALA A 10 -22.66 -18.11 -2.32
CA ALA A 10 -21.94 -19.13 -3.08
C ALA A 10 -22.06 -18.90 -4.60
N TRP A 11 -23.26 -18.54 -5.07
CA TRP A 11 -23.52 -18.24 -6.48
C TRP A 11 -22.71 -17.03 -6.95
N LEU A 12 -22.69 -15.93 -6.17
CA LEU A 12 -21.89 -14.74 -6.48
C LEU A 12 -20.38 -15.07 -6.53
N LYS A 13 -19.87 -15.83 -5.56
CA LYS A 13 -18.46 -16.26 -5.57
C LYS A 13 -18.12 -17.11 -6.81
N CYS A 14 -19.07 -17.92 -7.29
CA CYS A 14 -18.84 -18.76 -8.47
C CYS A 14 -18.88 -17.98 -9.79
N HIS A 15 -19.84 -17.07 -9.94
CA HIS A 15 -20.08 -16.38 -11.22
C HIS A 15 -19.38 -15.02 -11.34
N TYR A 16 -19.11 -14.37 -10.21
CA TYR A 16 -18.47 -13.05 -10.12
C TYR A 16 -17.39 -13.04 -9.04
N PRO A 17 -16.37 -13.92 -9.15
CA PRO A 17 -15.39 -14.11 -8.09
C PRO A 17 -14.59 -12.83 -7.78
N CYS A 18 -14.24 -12.02 -8.78
CA CYS A 18 -13.47 -10.80 -8.61
C CYS A 18 -14.25 -9.75 -7.81
N GLU A 19 -15.51 -9.48 -8.22
CA GLU A 19 -16.41 -8.54 -7.54
C GLU A 19 -16.76 -9.01 -6.14
N PHE A 20 -17.02 -10.31 -5.99
CA PHE A 20 -17.30 -10.91 -4.69
C PHE A 20 -16.12 -10.75 -3.72
N MET A 21 -14.91 -11.08 -4.15
CA MET A 21 -13.72 -10.97 -3.33
C MET A 21 -13.38 -9.50 -3.00
N ALA A 22 -13.54 -8.59 -3.95
CA ALA A 22 -13.36 -7.16 -3.70
C ALA A 22 -14.34 -6.62 -2.64
N ALA A 23 -15.61 -7.02 -2.70
CA ALA A 23 -16.62 -6.65 -1.71
C ALA A 23 -16.33 -7.29 -0.34
N LEU A 24 -15.91 -8.57 -0.33
CA LEU A 24 -15.55 -9.29 0.89
C LEU A 24 -14.36 -8.64 1.61
N ILE A 25 -13.27 -8.37 0.90
CA ILE A 25 -12.10 -7.68 1.45
C ILE A 25 -12.49 -6.29 1.97
N SER A 26 -13.32 -5.57 1.22
CA SER A 26 -13.79 -4.23 1.61
C SER A 26 -14.65 -4.23 2.87
N SER A 27 -15.27 -5.34 3.22
CA SER A 27 -16.09 -5.47 4.45
C SER A 27 -15.25 -5.63 5.72
N VAL A 28 -13.96 -5.95 5.60
CA VAL A 28 -13.05 -6.26 6.72
C VAL A 28 -11.78 -5.37 6.72
N LEU A 29 -11.87 -4.15 6.18
CA LEU A 29 -10.71 -3.23 6.04
C LEU A 29 -9.97 -2.97 7.36
N ASP A 30 -10.67 -3.01 8.48
CA ASP A 30 -10.09 -2.75 9.81
C ASP A 30 -9.37 -3.99 10.39
N ASP A 31 -9.50 -5.16 9.76
CA ASP A 31 -8.91 -6.42 10.20
C ASP A 31 -7.81 -6.88 9.22
N THR A 32 -6.62 -6.32 9.36
CA THR A 32 -5.48 -6.63 8.48
C THR A 32 -5.20 -8.13 8.32
N PRO A 33 -5.25 -8.98 9.36
CA PRO A 33 -5.14 -10.43 9.22
C PRO A 33 -6.15 -11.05 8.27
N LYS A 34 -7.43 -10.65 8.35
CA LYS A 34 -8.47 -11.14 7.42
C LYS A 34 -8.29 -10.61 6.01
N VAL A 35 -7.86 -9.36 5.87
CA VAL A 35 -7.50 -8.82 4.54
C VAL A 35 -6.40 -9.67 3.91
N ALA A 36 -5.36 -10.04 4.67
CA ALA A 36 -4.28 -10.90 4.20
C ALA A 36 -4.78 -12.30 3.78
N GLU A 37 -5.66 -12.90 4.58
CA GLU A 37 -6.27 -14.21 4.29
C GLU A 37 -7.07 -14.17 2.98
N TYR A 38 -7.90 -13.15 2.79
CA TYR A 38 -8.70 -13.02 1.58
C TYR A 38 -7.88 -12.66 0.35
N ILE A 39 -6.78 -11.92 0.49
CA ILE A 39 -5.83 -11.71 -0.61
C ILE A 39 -5.14 -13.03 -1.01
N ALA A 40 -4.77 -13.86 -0.04
CA ALA A 40 -4.25 -15.19 -0.32
C ALA A 40 -5.30 -16.08 -1.03
N GLU A 41 -6.58 -15.98 -0.66
CA GLU A 41 -7.67 -16.64 -1.37
C GLU A 41 -7.82 -16.12 -2.81
N CYS A 42 -7.68 -14.81 -3.05
CA CYS A 42 -7.67 -14.25 -4.40
C CYS A 42 -6.58 -14.89 -5.26
N SER A 43 -5.36 -15.02 -4.71
CA SER A 43 -4.25 -15.68 -5.41
C SER A 43 -4.56 -17.14 -5.76
N ARG A 44 -5.22 -17.89 -4.87
CA ARG A 44 -5.69 -19.27 -5.14
C ARG A 44 -6.76 -19.34 -6.24
N LEU A 45 -7.59 -18.32 -6.34
CA LEU A 45 -8.60 -18.17 -7.38
C LEU A 45 -8.04 -17.62 -8.70
N GLY A 46 -6.75 -17.33 -8.78
CA GLY A 46 -6.12 -16.72 -9.95
C GLY A 46 -6.46 -15.24 -10.15
N ILE A 47 -6.96 -14.57 -9.11
CA ILE A 47 -7.30 -13.15 -9.12
C ILE A 47 -6.09 -12.36 -8.63
N GLU A 48 -5.56 -11.49 -9.46
CA GLU A 48 -4.45 -10.60 -9.12
C GLU A 48 -4.95 -9.42 -8.28
N VAL A 49 -4.31 -9.21 -7.12
CA VAL A 49 -4.51 -8.01 -6.31
C VAL A 49 -3.37 -7.03 -6.62
N VAL A 50 -3.71 -5.89 -7.20
CA VAL A 50 -2.77 -4.87 -7.66
C VAL A 50 -2.51 -3.87 -6.53
N PRO A 51 -1.25 -3.42 -6.33
CA PRO A 51 -0.94 -2.35 -5.37
C PRO A 51 -1.79 -1.09 -5.56
N PRO A 52 -1.94 -0.26 -4.52
CA PRO A 52 -2.72 0.98 -4.64
C PRO A 52 -2.09 1.92 -5.67
N HIS A 53 -2.93 2.63 -6.44
CA HIS A 53 -2.47 3.64 -7.39
C HIS A 53 -3.46 4.81 -7.45
N VAL A 54 -2.99 6.05 -7.27
CA VAL A 54 -3.83 7.24 -7.12
C VAL A 54 -4.73 7.50 -8.35
N ASN A 55 -4.29 7.11 -9.55
CA ASN A 55 -5.08 7.29 -10.77
C ASN A 55 -6.13 6.19 -11.01
N VAL A 56 -6.11 5.09 -10.26
CA VAL A 56 -7.00 3.94 -10.50
C VAL A 56 -7.78 3.56 -9.25
N SER A 57 -7.09 3.44 -8.11
CA SER A 57 -7.70 3.01 -6.85
C SER A 57 -8.76 3.99 -6.36
N SER A 58 -9.77 3.45 -5.70
CA SER A 58 -10.82 4.17 -5.00
C SER A 58 -10.73 3.95 -3.48
N GLU A 59 -11.72 4.46 -2.74
CA GLU A 59 -11.79 4.31 -1.29
C GLU A 59 -11.69 2.83 -0.87
N ARG A 60 -12.44 1.95 -1.56
CA ARG A 60 -12.51 0.52 -1.29
C ARG A 60 -11.79 -0.29 -2.36
N PHE A 61 -11.59 -1.58 -2.09
CA PHE A 61 -11.09 -2.50 -3.09
C PHE A 61 -12.01 -2.52 -4.31
N THR A 62 -11.45 -2.27 -5.48
CA THR A 62 -12.22 -2.05 -6.70
C THR A 62 -11.87 -3.12 -7.74
N PRO A 63 -12.85 -3.94 -8.17
CA PRO A 63 -12.64 -4.88 -9.27
C PRO A 63 -12.62 -4.12 -10.59
N LYS A 64 -11.61 -4.36 -11.41
CA LYS A 64 -11.48 -3.80 -12.75
C LYS A 64 -10.62 -4.71 -13.62
N ASP A 65 -11.07 -5.00 -14.83
CA ASP A 65 -10.35 -5.81 -15.82
C ASP A 65 -9.89 -7.18 -15.28
N GLY A 66 -10.72 -7.84 -14.44
CA GLY A 66 -10.41 -9.15 -13.84
C GLY A 66 -9.38 -9.10 -12.70
N LYS A 67 -8.96 -7.91 -12.28
CA LYS A 67 -8.04 -7.67 -11.17
C LYS A 67 -8.74 -6.89 -10.04
N ILE A 68 -8.18 -6.93 -8.85
CA ILE A 68 -8.66 -6.15 -7.72
C ILE A 68 -7.61 -5.09 -7.38
N TYR A 69 -7.97 -3.82 -7.51
CA TYR A 69 -7.13 -2.70 -7.09
C TYR A 69 -7.27 -2.47 -5.60
N PHE A 70 -6.13 -2.33 -4.92
CA PHE A 70 -6.07 -2.12 -3.48
C PHE A 70 -6.74 -0.80 -3.09
N GLY A 71 -7.64 -0.85 -2.10
CA GLY A 71 -8.39 0.31 -1.62
C GLY A 71 -7.52 1.29 -0.84
N LEU A 72 -7.62 2.58 -1.15
CA LEU A 72 -6.80 3.61 -0.50
C LEU A 72 -7.11 3.77 0.99
N LEU A 73 -8.33 3.41 1.43
CA LEU A 73 -8.72 3.49 2.85
C LEU A 73 -7.98 2.43 3.71
N ALA A 74 -7.50 1.36 3.11
CA ALA A 74 -6.69 0.36 3.80
C ALA A 74 -5.23 0.82 4.01
N VAL A 75 -4.82 1.96 3.44
CA VAL A 75 -3.50 2.56 3.65
C VAL A 75 -3.52 3.40 4.93
N ARG A 76 -2.56 3.19 5.81
CA ARG A 76 -2.45 3.94 7.07
C ARG A 76 -2.37 5.45 6.84
N ASN A 77 -2.97 6.22 7.73
CA ASN A 77 -3.01 7.69 7.74
C ASN A 77 -3.73 8.32 6.55
N VAL A 78 -4.38 7.56 5.70
CA VAL A 78 -5.16 8.07 4.56
C VAL A 78 -6.63 8.05 4.96
N GLY A 79 -7.24 9.24 5.09
CA GLY A 79 -8.64 9.39 5.47
C GLY A 79 -9.59 9.40 4.29
N ALA A 80 -10.85 9.02 4.52
CA ALA A 80 -11.87 8.96 3.46
C ALA A 80 -12.15 10.32 2.80
N SER A 81 -12.06 11.44 3.55
CA SER A 81 -12.23 12.80 2.98
C SER A 81 -11.14 13.11 1.96
N PHE A 82 -9.88 12.83 2.30
CA PHE A 82 -8.74 12.99 1.39
C PHE A 82 -8.89 12.16 0.12
N ILE A 83 -9.34 10.90 0.25
CA ILE A 83 -9.52 9.99 -0.89
C ILE A 83 -10.60 10.52 -1.82
N ARG A 84 -11.78 10.84 -1.29
CA ARG A 84 -12.90 11.40 -2.10
C ARG A 84 -12.52 12.67 -2.83
N GLU A 85 -11.72 13.52 -2.20
CA GLU A 85 -11.27 14.73 -2.84
C GLU A 85 -10.24 14.44 -3.96
N SER A 86 -9.34 13.47 -3.75
CA SER A 86 -8.44 12.98 -4.78
C SER A 86 -9.19 12.38 -5.98
N GLU A 87 -10.26 11.64 -5.73
CA GLU A 87 -11.14 11.09 -6.78
C GLU A 87 -11.84 12.20 -7.56
N ARG A 88 -12.41 13.20 -6.88
CA ARG A 88 -13.04 14.35 -7.53
C ARG A 88 -12.07 15.15 -8.39
N GLU A 89 -10.86 15.39 -7.88
CA GLU A 89 -9.81 16.05 -8.64
C GLU A 89 -9.43 15.27 -9.88
N ARG A 90 -9.32 13.95 -9.77
CA ARG A 90 -9.05 13.06 -10.90
C ARG A 90 -10.18 13.10 -11.93
N GLU A 91 -11.43 13.11 -11.51
CA GLU A 91 -12.59 13.19 -12.41
C GLU A 91 -12.68 14.56 -13.11
N ALA A 92 -12.42 15.65 -12.39
CA ALA A 92 -12.51 17.01 -12.93
C ALA A 92 -11.34 17.38 -13.85
N GLY A 93 -10.12 17.02 -13.46
CA GLY A 93 -8.90 17.46 -14.14
C GLY A 93 -8.13 16.35 -14.86
N GLY A 94 -8.70 15.15 -14.96
CA GLY A 94 -8.03 13.97 -15.52
C GLY A 94 -6.96 13.40 -14.60
N GLU A 95 -6.27 12.37 -15.07
CA GLU A 95 -5.20 11.69 -14.35
C GLU A 95 -4.08 12.63 -13.90
N PHE A 96 -3.50 12.32 -12.75
CA PHE A 96 -2.31 13.01 -12.25
C PHE A 96 -1.09 12.57 -13.07
N LYS A 97 -0.42 13.52 -13.72
CA LYS A 97 0.72 13.24 -14.62
C LYS A 97 2.07 13.32 -13.91
N SER A 98 2.17 14.13 -12.84
CA SER A 98 3.39 14.27 -12.06
C SER A 98 3.08 14.42 -10.58
N PHE A 99 4.06 14.10 -9.72
CA PHE A 99 3.94 14.25 -8.28
C PHE A 99 3.67 15.70 -7.86
N TYR A 100 4.33 16.66 -8.52
CA TYR A 100 4.08 18.08 -8.28
C TYR A 100 2.65 18.48 -8.64
N SER A 101 2.14 18.03 -9.80
CA SER A 101 0.75 18.26 -10.22
C SER A 101 -0.24 17.69 -9.21
N PHE A 102 0.01 16.50 -8.69
CA PHE A 102 -0.80 15.90 -7.62
C PHE A 102 -0.82 16.79 -6.36
N CYS A 103 0.35 17.16 -5.85
CA CYS A 103 0.45 18.02 -4.65
C CYS A 103 -0.25 19.36 -4.86
N LYS A 104 -0.06 20.01 -6.03
CA LYS A 104 -0.66 21.29 -6.37
C LYS A 104 -2.18 21.22 -6.44
N ARG A 105 -2.75 20.20 -7.07
CA ARG A 105 -4.21 20.03 -7.20
C ARG A 105 -4.87 19.69 -5.86
N MET A 106 -4.16 19.00 -4.98
CA MET A 106 -4.66 18.63 -3.65
C MET A 106 -4.46 19.72 -2.60
N GLN A 107 -3.66 20.76 -2.86
CA GLN A 107 -3.22 21.79 -1.89
C GLN A 107 -4.36 22.52 -1.18
N ASP A 108 -5.42 22.91 -1.92
CA ASP A 108 -6.52 23.70 -1.38
C ASP A 108 -7.63 22.86 -0.73
N LYS A 109 -7.40 21.55 -0.68
CA LYS A 109 -8.33 20.56 -0.19
C LYS A 109 -7.88 20.08 1.20
N GLU A 110 -8.41 19.00 1.67
CA GLU A 110 -7.98 18.43 2.95
C GLU A 110 -6.55 17.84 2.88
N PHE A 111 -5.57 18.69 2.52
CA PHE A 111 -4.19 18.29 2.32
C PHE A 111 -3.56 17.82 3.63
N ASN A 112 -3.35 16.52 3.74
CA ASN A 112 -2.72 15.91 4.90
C ASN A 112 -1.32 15.38 4.51
N LYS A 113 -0.28 16.04 5.01
CA LYS A 113 1.13 15.66 4.75
C LYS A 113 1.40 14.19 5.07
N ARG A 114 0.85 13.68 6.18
CA ARG A 114 1.02 12.27 6.58
C ARG A 114 0.35 11.31 5.59
N ALA A 115 -0.81 11.69 5.04
CA ALA A 115 -1.47 10.89 4.02
C ALA A 115 -0.63 10.80 2.75
N VAL A 116 -0.09 11.93 2.27
CA VAL A 116 0.79 11.94 1.09
C VAL A 116 2.05 11.12 1.31
N GLU A 117 2.73 11.26 2.45
CA GLU A 117 3.89 10.43 2.80
C GLU A 117 3.54 8.93 2.82
N SER A 118 2.38 8.57 3.36
CA SER A 118 1.92 7.18 3.38
C SER A 118 1.63 6.64 1.98
N LEU A 119 1.05 7.48 1.10
CA LEU A 119 0.82 7.14 -0.31
C LEU A 119 2.13 6.98 -1.09
N ILE A 120 3.16 7.80 -0.83
CA ILE A 120 4.49 7.61 -1.41
C ILE A 120 5.08 6.28 -0.94
N LYS A 121 5.06 6.03 0.37
CA LYS A 121 5.66 4.82 0.97
C LYS A 121 5.02 3.53 0.49
N CYS A 122 3.70 3.50 0.31
CA CYS A 122 3.01 2.31 -0.22
C CYS A 122 3.05 2.18 -1.75
N GLY A 123 3.62 3.16 -2.47
CA GLY A 123 3.74 3.14 -3.92
C GLY A 123 2.49 3.61 -4.67
N ALA A 124 1.50 4.18 -4.00
CA ALA A 124 0.29 4.68 -4.66
C ALA A 124 0.55 5.83 -5.64
N LEU A 125 1.69 6.48 -5.55
CA LEU A 125 2.13 7.58 -6.42
C LEU A 125 3.23 7.16 -7.41
N ASP A 126 3.53 5.86 -7.51
CA ASP A 126 4.49 5.35 -8.49
C ASP A 126 4.03 5.69 -9.91
N GLY A 127 4.98 5.93 -10.81
CA GLY A 127 4.67 6.32 -12.20
C GLY A 127 4.33 7.81 -12.40
N LEU A 128 4.33 8.64 -11.36
CA LEU A 128 4.13 10.10 -11.49
C LEU A 128 5.44 10.87 -11.79
N GLY A 129 6.33 10.28 -12.55
CA GLY A 129 7.55 10.93 -13.07
C GLY A 129 8.72 11.01 -12.07
N ALA A 130 8.59 10.39 -10.90
CA ALA A 130 9.65 10.33 -9.89
C ALA A 130 9.61 8.99 -9.14
N ASN A 131 10.75 8.58 -8.58
CA ASN A 131 10.81 7.43 -7.69
C ASN A 131 10.44 7.80 -6.25
N ARG A 132 10.16 6.81 -5.40
CA ARG A 132 9.68 7.03 -4.01
C ARG A 132 10.69 7.82 -3.17
N ARG A 133 11.99 7.56 -3.34
CA ARG A 133 13.04 8.29 -2.63
C ARG A 133 13.08 9.76 -3.03
N GLN A 134 12.96 10.06 -4.32
CA GLN A 134 12.89 11.43 -4.83
C GLN A 134 11.67 12.15 -4.28
N MET A 135 10.50 11.50 -4.32
CA MET A 135 9.25 12.08 -3.81
C MET A 135 9.34 12.39 -2.32
N LEU A 136 9.82 11.44 -1.49
CA LEU A 136 10.00 11.67 -0.04
C LEU A 136 10.98 12.79 0.27
N TYR A 137 12.06 12.91 -0.50
CA TYR A 137 13.05 13.97 -0.32
C TYR A 137 12.50 15.35 -0.72
N ALA A 138 11.82 15.45 -1.85
CA ALA A 138 11.30 16.69 -2.39
C ALA A 138 10.01 17.19 -1.70
N PHE A 139 9.25 16.27 -1.11
CA PHE A 139 7.92 16.58 -0.57
C PHE A 139 7.89 17.71 0.49
N PRO A 140 8.80 17.77 1.48
CA PRO A 140 8.83 18.88 2.45
C PRO A 140 9.00 20.25 1.78
N GLU A 141 9.87 20.35 0.78
CA GLU A 141 10.13 21.59 0.03
C GLU A 141 8.90 21.97 -0.83
N ILE A 142 8.36 21.03 -1.60
CA ILE A 142 7.14 21.23 -2.39
C ILE A 142 5.99 21.69 -1.50
N SER A 143 5.79 21.03 -0.36
CA SER A 143 4.74 21.40 0.59
C SER A 143 4.91 22.82 1.14
N ALA A 144 6.13 23.21 1.50
CA ALA A 144 6.43 24.57 1.99
C ALA A 144 6.23 25.62 0.89
N GLN A 145 6.67 25.35 -0.33
CA GLN A 145 6.45 26.23 -1.47
C GLN A 145 4.98 26.46 -1.75
N LEU A 146 4.21 25.39 -1.81
CA LEU A 146 2.76 25.45 -2.05
C LEU A 146 2.03 26.22 -0.92
N GLU A 147 2.42 26.03 0.36
CA GLU A 147 1.85 26.80 1.48
C GLU A 147 2.16 28.30 1.37
N ASN A 148 3.37 28.66 0.94
CA ASN A 148 3.76 30.06 0.74
C ASN A 148 2.98 30.71 -0.40
N ASP A 149 2.80 30.00 -1.52
CA ASP A 149 2.02 30.47 -2.66
C ASP A 149 0.55 30.69 -2.28
N ARG A 150 -0.01 29.78 -1.47
CA ARG A 150 -1.36 29.94 -0.93
C ARG A 150 -1.51 31.20 -0.05
N ARG A 151 -0.55 31.45 0.86
CA ARG A 151 -0.59 32.63 1.72
C ARG A 151 -0.54 33.92 0.89
N ARG A 152 0.33 33.99 -0.11
CA ARG A 152 0.43 35.15 -1.03
C ARG A 152 -0.88 35.39 -1.78
N ASN A 153 -1.55 34.35 -2.23
CA ASN A 153 -2.83 34.46 -2.94
C ASN A 153 -4.00 34.88 -2.03
N ILE A 154 -3.98 34.54 -0.71
CA ILE A 154 -5.02 34.93 0.24
C ILE A 154 -4.86 36.38 0.69
N ASP A 155 -3.63 36.86 0.88
CA ASP A 155 -3.38 38.23 1.36
C ASP A 155 -3.70 39.31 0.33
N GLY A 156 -4.05 38.96 -0.92
CA GLY A 156 -4.56 39.90 -1.94
C GLY A 156 -3.65 41.09 -2.23
N GLN A 157 -2.46 41.13 -1.63
CA GLN A 157 -1.44 42.14 -1.88
C GLN A 157 -0.65 41.75 -3.14
N LEU A 158 -1.27 41.94 -4.30
CA LEU A 158 -0.53 42.35 -5.46
C LEU A 158 0.18 43.63 -5.06
N GLY A 159 1.39 43.53 -4.54
CA GLY A 159 2.22 44.67 -4.26
C GLY A 159 2.31 45.49 -5.55
N PHE A 160 1.89 46.75 -5.49
CA PHE A 160 1.94 47.73 -6.59
C PHE A 160 3.37 47.83 -7.21
N PHE A 161 4.35 47.17 -6.66
CA PHE A 161 5.73 47.10 -7.14
C PHE A 161 6.08 45.80 -7.92
N ASP A 162 5.19 44.82 -8.01
CA ASP A 162 5.41 43.58 -8.81
C ASP A 162 4.83 43.69 -10.22
N ALA A 163 4.85 44.91 -10.81
CA ALA A 163 4.50 45.14 -12.19
C ALA A 163 5.64 44.76 -13.19
N THR A 164 6.61 43.99 -12.76
CA THR A 164 7.40 43.19 -13.69
C THR A 164 6.71 41.86 -13.83
N PRO A 165 6.29 41.45 -15.08
CA PRO A 165 5.97 40.06 -15.32
C PRO A 165 7.26 39.29 -15.09
N SER A 166 7.54 38.92 -13.84
CA SER A 166 8.42 37.81 -13.57
C SER A 166 7.70 36.65 -14.22
N GLU A 167 8.12 36.30 -15.39
CA GLU A 167 7.96 34.98 -16.00
C GLU A 167 8.56 33.97 -15.01
N ALA A 168 7.92 33.81 -13.84
CA ALA A 168 8.08 32.60 -13.10
C ALA A 168 7.48 31.54 -14.00
N PRO A 169 8.32 30.68 -14.61
CA PRO A 169 7.79 29.63 -15.44
C PRO A 169 6.79 28.88 -14.56
N GLN A 170 5.61 28.58 -15.13
CA GLN A 170 4.75 27.51 -14.65
C GLN A 170 5.53 26.19 -14.85
N GLY A 171 6.77 26.16 -14.31
CA GLY A 171 7.71 25.09 -14.49
C GLY A 171 7.37 23.99 -13.50
N GLU A 172 7.23 22.81 -14.03
CA GLU A 172 7.31 21.57 -13.27
C GLU A 172 8.47 21.67 -12.27
N TYR A 173 8.19 21.39 -11.00
CA TYR A 173 9.24 21.29 -9.97
C TYR A 173 10.29 20.29 -10.45
N LYS A 174 11.56 20.72 -10.52
CA LYS A 174 12.64 19.85 -10.96
C LYS A 174 13.00 18.87 -9.85
N MET A 175 12.56 17.64 -10.01
CA MET A 175 12.87 16.59 -9.05
C MET A 175 14.37 16.34 -8.93
N PRO A 176 14.89 16.12 -7.71
CA PRO A 176 16.30 15.80 -7.49
C PRO A 176 16.66 14.47 -8.16
N THR A 177 17.87 14.35 -8.67
CA THR A 177 18.35 13.08 -9.24
C THR A 177 18.85 12.19 -8.10
N LEU A 178 18.04 11.24 -7.66
CA LEU A 178 18.34 10.27 -6.62
C LEU A 178 18.00 8.86 -7.13
N GLU A 179 18.85 7.91 -6.82
CA GLU A 179 18.57 6.50 -7.06
C GLU A 179 17.43 6.02 -6.15
N GLU A 180 16.65 5.04 -6.63
CA GLU A 180 15.57 4.45 -5.84
C GLU A 180 16.12 3.72 -4.61
N MET A 181 15.26 3.52 -3.62
CA MET A 181 15.55 2.71 -2.45
C MET A 181 15.76 1.26 -2.82
N ASP A 182 16.53 0.54 -1.97
CA ASP A 182 16.67 -0.90 -2.11
C ASP A 182 15.30 -1.60 -2.03
N LYS A 183 15.15 -2.69 -2.80
CA LYS A 183 13.91 -3.47 -2.86
C LYS A 183 13.38 -3.89 -1.48
N ARG A 184 14.29 -4.26 -0.57
CA ARG A 184 13.92 -4.62 0.81
C ARG A 184 13.31 -3.45 1.57
N GLU A 185 13.87 -2.25 1.39
CA GLU A 185 13.36 -1.04 2.01
C GLU A 185 11.98 -0.67 1.44
N LEU A 186 11.79 -0.78 0.12
CA LEU A 186 10.49 -0.56 -0.53
C LEU A 186 9.43 -1.50 0.02
N LEU A 187 9.72 -2.80 0.12
CA LEU A 187 8.81 -3.80 0.69
C LEU A 187 8.53 -3.56 2.18
N ARG A 188 9.53 -3.06 2.93
CA ARG A 188 9.35 -2.69 4.33
C ARG A 188 8.39 -1.53 4.49
N LEU A 189 8.55 -0.47 3.69
CA LEU A 189 7.69 0.71 3.68
C LEU A 189 6.26 0.36 3.24
N GLU A 190 6.12 -0.47 2.21
CA GLU A 190 4.83 -0.97 1.77
C GLU A 190 4.10 -1.71 2.90
N LYS A 191 4.77 -2.68 3.55
CA LYS A 191 4.20 -3.41 4.69
C LYS A 191 3.88 -2.50 5.87
N GLU A 192 4.70 -1.48 6.13
CA GLU A 192 4.45 -0.51 7.20
C GLU A 192 3.13 0.24 6.96
N MET A 193 2.83 0.61 5.69
CA MET A 193 1.67 1.42 5.34
C MET A 193 0.41 0.59 5.06
N THR A 194 0.54 -0.57 4.45
CA THR A 194 -0.60 -1.43 4.06
C THR A 194 -0.83 -2.61 5.00
N GLY A 195 0.18 -2.95 5.81
CA GLY A 195 0.21 -4.17 6.62
C GLY A 195 0.59 -5.43 5.85
N LEU A 196 0.77 -5.35 4.53
CA LEU A 196 0.95 -6.47 3.60
C LEU A 196 2.14 -6.26 2.69
N TYR A 197 2.60 -7.34 2.06
CA TYR A 197 3.54 -7.31 0.95
C TYR A 197 2.75 -7.52 -0.35
N LEU A 198 2.55 -6.48 -1.14
CA LEU A 198 1.77 -6.53 -2.39
C LEU A 198 2.67 -6.72 -3.61
N MET A 199 3.83 -6.05 -3.62
CA MET A 199 4.80 -6.11 -4.73
C MET A 199 5.72 -7.34 -4.69
N GLY A 200 5.59 -8.19 -3.68
CA GLY A 200 6.38 -9.41 -3.53
C GLY A 200 6.84 -9.65 -2.11
N HIS A 201 7.07 -10.89 -1.77
CA HIS A 201 7.50 -11.26 -0.42
C HIS A 201 9.04 -11.20 -0.31
N PRO A 202 9.62 -10.69 0.80
CA PRO A 202 11.08 -10.64 0.97
C PRO A 202 11.76 -12.01 0.91
N MET A 203 11.01 -13.09 1.20
CA MET A 203 11.50 -14.46 1.10
C MET A 203 11.59 -15.00 -0.33
N ALA A 204 10.98 -14.34 -1.32
CA ALA A 204 11.01 -14.81 -2.70
C ALA A 204 12.45 -14.96 -3.26
N GLU A 205 13.37 -14.11 -2.81
CA GLU A 205 14.79 -14.20 -3.18
C GLU A 205 15.48 -15.45 -2.64
N TYR A 206 14.92 -16.06 -1.59
CA TYR A 206 15.50 -17.23 -0.90
C TYR A 206 14.77 -18.53 -1.21
N GLU A 207 13.76 -18.53 -2.08
CA GLU A 207 12.95 -19.70 -2.42
C GLU A 207 13.84 -20.86 -2.95
N GLN A 208 14.70 -20.58 -3.92
CA GLN A 208 15.65 -21.57 -4.44
C GLN A 208 16.62 -22.08 -3.37
N LEU A 209 17.01 -21.24 -2.42
CA LEU A 209 17.86 -21.64 -1.31
C LEU A 209 17.12 -22.57 -0.35
N ALA A 210 15.86 -22.25 -0.03
CA ALA A 210 15.00 -23.06 0.81
C ALA A 210 14.79 -24.47 0.22
N GLU A 211 14.52 -24.54 -1.09
CA GLU A 211 14.41 -25.81 -1.81
C GLU A 211 15.72 -26.63 -1.77
N ARG A 212 16.85 -25.99 -2.04
CA ARG A 212 18.16 -26.66 -2.01
C ARG A 212 18.55 -27.17 -0.62
N LEU A 213 18.13 -26.48 0.43
CA LEU A 213 18.36 -26.89 1.82
C LEU A 213 17.32 -27.89 2.33
N GLY A 214 16.28 -28.19 1.55
CA GLY A 214 15.18 -29.06 1.97
C GLY A 214 14.35 -28.49 3.11
N CYS A 215 14.25 -27.17 3.19
CA CYS A 215 13.45 -26.51 4.24
C CYS A 215 11.97 -26.84 4.09
N ALA A 216 11.30 -27.07 5.22
CA ALA A 216 9.86 -27.34 5.25
C ALA A 216 9.05 -26.11 4.86
N ASN A 217 7.98 -26.34 4.09
CA ASN A 217 7.01 -25.30 3.81
C ASN A 217 6.00 -25.18 4.96
N THR A 218 5.67 -23.96 5.38
CA THR A 218 4.70 -23.73 6.46
C THR A 218 3.28 -24.19 6.11
N ALA A 219 2.92 -24.25 4.82
CA ALA A 219 1.64 -24.83 4.36
C ALA A 219 1.59 -26.33 4.64
N ASP A 220 2.67 -27.06 4.35
CA ASP A 220 2.76 -28.51 4.58
C ASP A 220 2.76 -28.83 6.08
N LEU A 221 3.34 -27.95 6.90
CA LEU A 221 3.30 -28.08 8.37
C LEU A 221 1.91 -27.87 8.94
N ARG A 222 1.11 -26.96 8.38
CA ARG A 222 -0.30 -26.75 8.81
C ARG A 222 -1.18 -27.96 8.50
N ASN A 223 -0.90 -28.65 7.42
CA ASN A 223 -1.64 -29.82 6.97
C ASN A 223 -1.04 -31.12 7.51
N ALA A 224 -0.09 -31.07 8.45
CA ALA A 224 0.55 -32.26 9.01
C ALA A 224 -0.45 -33.22 9.71
N ASP A 225 -1.52 -32.67 10.30
CA ASP A 225 -2.57 -33.44 10.97
C ASP A 225 -3.62 -34.01 10.00
N GLU A 226 -3.57 -33.65 8.71
CA GLU A 226 -4.48 -34.20 7.71
C GLU A 226 -4.04 -35.61 7.24
N VAL A 227 -5.02 -36.40 6.79
CA VAL A 227 -4.74 -37.74 6.26
C VAL A 227 -3.82 -37.64 5.04
N GLY A 228 -2.58 -38.07 5.21
CA GLY A 228 -1.54 -37.99 4.16
C GLY A 228 -0.54 -36.85 4.35
N GLY A 229 -0.54 -36.17 5.49
CA GLY A 229 0.45 -35.15 5.84
C GLY A 229 1.89 -35.67 5.74
N ILE A 230 2.79 -34.84 5.21
CA ILE A 230 4.21 -35.20 4.96
C ILE A 230 4.97 -35.31 6.28
N TYR A 231 4.60 -34.51 7.28
CA TYR A 231 5.29 -34.44 8.58
C TYR A 231 4.49 -35.16 9.66
N LYS A 232 5.19 -35.85 10.55
CA LYS A 232 4.62 -36.50 11.73
C LYS A 232 4.88 -35.64 12.95
N ASP A 233 4.07 -35.83 14.00
CA ASP A 233 4.30 -35.22 15.29
C ASP A 233 5.72 -35.53 15.81
N GLU A 234 6.34 -34.57 16.49
CA GLU A 234 7.73 -34.62 17.00
C GLU A 234 8.83 -34.74 15.89
N SER A 235 8.51 -34.66 14.61
CA SER A 235 9.54 -34.64 13.56
C SER A 235 10.34 -33.33 13.61
N ARG A 236 11.66 -33.44 13.39
CA ARG A 236 12.54 -32.28 13.23
C ARG A 236 12.41 -31.74 11.83
N VAL A 237 12.21 -30.45 11.69
CA VAL A 237 12.10 -29.75 10.41
C VAL A 237 13.02 -28.54 10.40
N ASP A 238 13.63 -28.27 9.26
CA ASP A 238 14.42 -27.06 9.03
C ASP A 238 13.52 -26.01 8.37
N LEU A 239 13.51 -24.79 8.91
CA LEU A 239 12.72 -23.66 8.40
C LEU A 239 13.64 -22.52 8.00
N LEU A 240 13.44 -21.98 6.81
CA LEU A 240 14.04 -20.72 6.41
C LEU A 240 13.03 -19.60 6.68
N CYS A 241 13.42 -18.62 7.50
CA CYS A 241 12.52 -17.53 7.90
C CYS A 241 13.25 -16.20 8.08
N ILE A 242 12.49 -15.12 7.99
CA ILE A 242 12.96 -13.76 8.34
C ILE A 242 12.46 -13.41 9.73
N ILE A 243 13.38 -13.02 10.59
CA ILE A 243 13.04 -12.52 11.93
C ILE A 243 12.42 -11.12 11.78
N THR A 244 11.13 -11.00 12.03
CA THR A 244 10.39 -9.72 11.93
C THR A 244 10.35 -8.94 13.24
N ASN A 245 10.48 -9.61 14.38
CA ASN A 245 10.45 -8.96 15.69
C ASN A 245 11.28 -9.76 16.70
N VAL A 246 12.05 -9.06 17.50
CA VAL A 246 12.82 -9.65 18.62
C VAL A 246 12.40 -8.98 19.91
N ARG A 247 11.81 -9.74 20.84
CA ARG A 247 11.43 -9.24 22.17
C ARG A 247 12.37 -9.81 23.22
N LYS A 248 13.05 -8.93 23.93
CA LYS A 248 13.87 -9.29 25.09
C LYS A 248 13.00 -9.27 26.35
N LYS A 249 12.88 -10.38 27.06
CA LYS A 249 12.26 -10.42 28.37
C LYS A 249 13.33 -10.73 29.44
N ILE A 250 13.32 -9.95 30.50
CA ILE A 250 14.17 -10.21 31.68
C ILE A 250 13.30 -11.01 32.68
N THR A 251 13.77 -12.18 33.07
CA THR A 251 13.08 -13.00 34.07
C THR A 251 13.31 -12.45 35.47
N LYS A 252 12.50 -12.86 36.46
CA LYS A 252 12.67 -12.49 37.87
C LYS A 252 14.05 -12.90 38.41
N SER A 253 14.71 -13.88 37.81
CA SER A 253 16.05 -14.32 38.14
C SER A 253 17.18 -13.60 37.37
N LEU A 254 16.87 -12.47 36.73
CA LEU A 254 17.83 -11.67 35.92
C LEU A 254 18.47 -12.41 34.73
N SER A 255 17.97 -13.59 34.36
CA SER A 255 18.39 -14.26 33.12
C SER A 255 17.64 -13.70 31.92
N LEU A 256 18.37 -13.50 30.82
CA LEU A 256 17.80 -13.02 29.54
C LEU A 256 17.22 -14.23 28.78
N ILE A 257 15.93 -14.19 28.48
CA ILE A 257 15.29 -15.14 27.55
C ILE A 257 15.04 -14.42 26.24
N HIS A 258 15.57 -14.97 25.15
CA HIS A 258 15.22 -14.57 23.79
C HIS A 258 14.00 -15.39 23.35
N ILE A 259 12.92 -14.73 23.11
CA ILE A 259 11.69 -15.32 22.54
C ILE A 259 11.49 -14.73 21.16
#